data_081bb449d7b25db6bb1077d217c693ca
#
_entry.id   081bb449d7b25db6bb1077d217c693ca
#
_cell.length_a   1.000
_cell.length_b   1.000
_cell.length_c   1.000
_cell.angle_alpha   90.00
_cell.angle_beta   90.00
_cell.angle_gamma   90.00
#
_symmetry.space_group_name_H-M   'P 1'
#
loop_
_entity.id
_entity.type
_entity.pdbx_description
1 polymer ?
#
loop_
_entity_poly.entity_id
_entity_poly.type
_entity_poly.pdbx_seq_one_letter_code
_entity_poly.pdbx_strand_id
1 'polypeptide(L)'
;MKNYYKILDIPTNAIPAEVKKAYFGLVRKFPPDRYPKEFMQIREAYEVLIDENTRKQYDSTDSMPDIVKKFLEAGREALEYGESEKAIELLERVIKVYPEFSVVNSLLGDAYYKNDNSGKATAIFEKLAADEPNNAGFAGKLAHAYLKRGWHKKAINQFRHALLLDEDNISLWIGLIDCHMKANDFTRAREITLEALEVSKRKGWAGLELYYHLIQSDILARDFSAFNMHLKEMKAIAGRDENEKGNVAWFLANLGKMLLKRNDTEKAEALLNAAYELAPGDEDIRKIKEKADRESHLLHLVEKLRSEKSFHDIFADMLEQEMNKCSDPDCFNCVFDQMMMEMHIIMEYDTFRRQIIRLKTAFPELYQMKKQFFDEVLDERRIESMYYKYKRKLDKMAKDNPEEFEDLGIDFAEEEEDAYEVQEPARRDENKVGRNDPCPCGSGKKYKKCCLQ
;
A
#
# COMPACT_ATOMS: atom_id res chain seq x y z
N MET A 1 -12.05 32.58 25.11
CA MET A 1 -10.71 32.00 25.30
C MET A 1 -10.47 31.70 26.79
N LYS A 2 -9.88 30.53 27.12
CA LYS A 2 -9.60 30.17 28.53
C LYS A 2 -8.43 31.00 29.04
N ASN A 3 -8.55 31.54 30.27
CA ASN A 3 -7.42 32.26 30.89
C ASN A 3 -6.56 31.28 31.65
N TYR A 4 -5.44 30.85 31.05
CA TYR A 4 -4.54 29.84 31.62
C TYR A 4 -3.84 30.29 32.89
N TYR A 5 -3.52 31.58 33.04
CA TYR A 5 -2.97 32.13 34.25
C TYR A 5 -3.94 32.02 35.45
N LYS A 6 -5.24 32.28 35.20
CA LYS A 6 -6.28 32.06 36.22
C LYS A 6 -6.52 30.59 36.53
N ILE A 7 -6.42 29.70 35.52
CA ILE A 7 -6.58 28.26 35.75
C ILE A 7 -5.47 27.75 36.69
N LEU A 8 -4.22 28.20 36.51
CA LEU A 8 -3.11 27.81 37.38
C LEU A 8 -3.00 28.65 38.65
N ASP A 9 -3.83 29.67 38.81
CA ASP A 9 -3.78 30.65 39.94
C ASP A 9 -2.39 31.27 40.10
N ILE A 10 -1.81 31.80 39.02
CA ILE A 10 -0.50 32.43 38.96
C ILE A 10 -0.58 33.79 38.24
N PRO A 11 0.34 34.74 38.54
CA PRO A 11 0.42 36.01 37.83
C PRO A 11 0.98 35.83 36.41
N THR A 12 0.67 36.79 35.51
CA THR A 12 1.11 36.75 34.09
C THR A 12 2.63 36.86 33.92
N ASN A 13 3.35 37.30 34.91
CA ASN A 13 4.81 37.37 34.94
C ASN A 13 5.48 36.17 35.67
N ALA A 14 4.72 35.12 36.03
CA ALA A 14 5.24 33.94 36.71
C ALA A 14 6.40 33.30 35.93
N ILE A 15 7.47 32.92 36.60
CA ILE A 15 8.59 32.21 36.00
C ILE A 15 8.27 30.72 35.82
N PRO A 16 8.97 30.00 34.94
CA PRO A 16 8.68 28.57 34.69
C PRO A 16 8.65 27.68 35.94
N ALA A 17 9.48 27.99 36.90
CA ALA A 17 9.49 27.28 38.20
C ALA A 17 8.19 27.45 38.98
N GLU A 18 7.59 28.65 38.93
CA GLU A 18 6.31 28.94 39.59
C GLU A 18 5.15 28.27 38.84
N VAL A 19 5.16 28.28 37.51
CA VAL A 19 4.20 27.54 36.67
C VAL A 19 4.21 26.04 37.02
N LYS A 20 5.40 25.45 37.09
CA LYS A 20 5.58 24.04 37.48
C LYS A 20 5.09 23.77 38.91
N LYS A 21 5.40 24.63 39.85
CA LYS A 21 4.94 24.49 41.25
C LYS A 21 3.42 24.56 41.37
N ALA A 22 2.78 25.50 40.68
CA ALA A 22 1.33 25.67 40.65
C ALA A 22 0.66 24.44 40.06
N TYR A 23 1.15 23.96 38.92
CA TYR A 23 0.66 22.74 38.28
C TYR A 23 0.63 21.54 39.19
N PHE A 24 1.77 21.18 39.82
CA PHE A 24 1.82 20.06 40.73
C PHE A 24 1.00 20.26 42.01
N GLY A 25 0.82 21.49 42.43
CA GLY A 25 -0.08 21.83 43.54
C GLY A 25 -1.55 21.56 43.19
N LEU A 26 -1.97 21.92 42.00
CA LEU A 26 -3.34 21.72 41.51
C LEU A 26 -3.63 20.28 41.15
N VAL A 27 -2.70 19.54 40.53
CA VAL A 27 -2.85 18.10 40.22
C VAL A 27 -3.09 17.27 41.47
N ARG A 28 -2.46 17.64 42.62
CA ARG A 28 -2.72 16.97 43.91
C ARG A 28 -4.13 17.24 44.45
N LYS A 29 -4.70 18.40 44.15
CA LYS A 29 -6.07 18.78 44.55
C LYS A 29 -7.11 18.18 43.59
N PHE A 30 -6.79 18.07 42.31
CA PHE A 30 -7.67 17.62 41.26
C PHE A 30 -7.04 16.43 40.51
N PRO A 31 -6.93 15.26 41.16
CA PRO A 31 -6.39 14.06 40.51
C PRO A 31 -7.27 13.58 39.39
N PRO A 32 -6.70 13.03 38.29
CA PRO A 32 -7.41 12.65 37.06
C PRO A 32 -8.54 11.62 37.28
N ASP A 33 -8.39 10.74 38.25
CA ASP A 33 -9.36 9.70 38.59
C ASP A 33 -10.67 10.26 39.17
N ARG A 34 -10.61 11.42 39.82
CA ARG A 34 -11.78 12.02 40.46
C ARG A 34 -12.27 13.29 39.79
N TYR A 35 -11.37 14.00 39.13
CA TYR A 35 -11.63 15.33 38.52
C TYR A 35 -11.07 15.39 37.08
N PRO A 36 -11.51 14.55 36.15
CA PRO A 36 -10.91 14.44 34.82
C PRO A 36 -11.01 15.74 34.01
N LYS A 37 -12.10 16.49 34.13
CA LYS A 37 -12.30 17.77 33.41
C LYS A 37 -11.38 18.87 33.91
N GLU A 38 -11.30 19.03 35.22
CA GLU A 38 -10.41 20.02 35.87
C GLU A 38 -8.97 19.66 35.61
N PHE A 39 -8.59 18.40 35.72
CA PHE A 39 -7.23 17.93 35.42
C PHE A 39 -6.85 18.27 33.97
N MET A 40 -7.72 18.01 32.99
CA MET A 40 -7.46 18.36 31.59
C MET A 40 -7.23 19.86 31.39
N GLN A 41 -8.01 20.72 32.05
CA GLN A 41 -7.81 22.17 31.99
C GLN A 41 -6.51 22.63 32.62
N ILE A 42 -6.17 22.07 33.77
CA ILE A 42 -4.92 22.37 34.50
C ILE A 42 -3.71 21.91 33.65
N ARG A 43 -3.80 20.72 33.03
CA ARG A 43 -2.76 20.20 32.15
C ARG A 43 -2.57 21.06 30.90
N GLU A 44 -3.65 21.42 30.22
CA GLU A 44 -3.62 22.31 29.08
C GLU A 44 -2.98 23.66 29.39
N ALA A 45 -3.36 24.27 30.53
CA ALA A 45 -2.78 25.52 30.98
C ALA A 45 -1.28 25.39 31.29
N TYR A 46 -0.86 24.29 31.89
CA TYR A 46 0.55 24.03 32.15
C TYR A 46 1.36 23.86 30.86
N GLU A 47 0.88 23.03 29.91
CA GLU A 47 1.56 22.78 28.64
C GLU A 47 1.77 24.07 27.82
N VAL A 48 0.80 24.99 27.87
CA VAL A 48 0.91 26.28 27.17
C VAL A 48 1.86 27.26 27.90
N LEU A 49 1.86 27.30 29.25
CA LEU A 49 2.58 28.33 29.98
C LEU A 49 4.00 27.93 30.41
N ILE A 50 4.36 26.66 30.35
CA ILE A 50 5.68 26.17 30.75
C ILE A 50 6.75 26.42 29.70
N ASP A 51 6.39 26.34 28.43
CA ASP A 51 7.26 26.58 27.28
C ASP A 51 7.19 28.06 26.88
N GLU A 52 8.35 28.68 26.67
CA GLU A 52 8.48 30.11 26.39
C GLU A 52 7.81 30.51 25.06
N ASN A 53 7.89 29.68 24.03
CA ASN A 53 7.33 29.97 22.71
C ASN A 53 5.81 29.88 22.73
N THR A 54 5.25 28.81 23.30
CA THR A 54 3.78 28.63 23.41
C THR A 54 3.18 29.69 24.32
N ARG A 55 3.86 30.05 25.40
CA ARG A 55 3.45 31.14 26.31
C ARG A 55 3.44 32.49 25.57
N LYS A 56 4.52 32.83 24.85
CA LYS A 56 4.59 34.05 24.04
C LYS A 56 3.49 34.16 23.00
N GLN A 57 3.16 33.04 22.35
CA GLN A 57 2.04 32.97 21.40
C GLN A 57 0.69 33.17 22.10
N TYR A 58 0.50 32.57 23.29
CA TYR A 58 -0.71 32.74 24.09
C TYR A 58 -0.84 34.21 24.56
N ASP A 59 0.20 34.80 25.10
CA ASP A 59 0.20 36.19 25.58
C ASP A 59 -0.05 37.18 24.45
N SER A 60 0.54 36.97 23.28
CA SER A 60 0.26 37.76 22.08
C SER A 60 -1.20 37.68 21.67
N THR A 61 -1.79 36.49 21.76
CA THR A 61 -3.21 36.28 21.44
C THR A 61 -4.13 36.94 22.46
N ASP A 62 -3.76 36.90 23.76
CA ASP A 62 -4.57 37.50 24.83
C ASP A 62 -4.59 39.03 24.72
N SER A 63 -3.52 39.64 24.25
CA SER A 63 -3.41 41.08 23.97
C SER A 63 -4.16 41.56 22.72
N MET A 64 -4.65 40.63 21.86
CA MET A 64 -5.38 40.99 20.63
C MET A 64 -6.72 41.63 20.92
N PRO A 65 -7.19 42.59 20.06
CA PRO A 65 -8.55 43.12 20.10
C PRO A 65 -9.58 41.98 19.97
N ASP A 66 -10.71 42.10 20.65
CA ASP A 66 -11.76 41.06 20.63
C ASP A 66 -12.27 40.72 19.23
N ILE A 67 -12.27 41.66 18.32
CA ILE A 67 -12.64 41.43 16.92
C ILE A 67 -11.64 40.48 16.23
N VAL A 68 -10.34 40.63 16.51
CA VAL A 68 -9.26 39.76 15.96
C VAL A 68 -9.39 38.37 16.53
N LYS A 69 -9.63 38.24 17.84
CA LYS A 69 -9.85 36.94 18.50
C LYS A 69 -11.02 36.17 17.87
N LYS A 70 -12.14 36.88 17.59
CA LYS A 70 -13.30 36.24 16.94
C LYS A 70 -12.97 35.71 15.52
N PHE A 71 -12.27 36.48 14.71
CA PHE A 71 -11.87 36.05 13.38
C PHE A 71 -10.85 34.93 13.42
N LEU A 72 -9.92 34.95 14.40
CA LEU A 72 -8.95 33.89 14.61
C LEU A 72 -9.65 32.56 14.96
N GLU A 73 -10.61 32.59 15.88
CA GLU A 73 -11.42 31.41 16.23
C GLU A 73 -12.23 30.90 15.05
N ALA A 74 -12.96 31.77 14.36
CA ALA A 74 -13.71 31.41 13.17
C ALA A 74 -12.82 30.81 12.06
N GLY A 75 -11.61 31.34 11.89
CA GLY A 75 -10.61 30.81 10.96
C GLY A 75 -10.11 29.41 11.35
N ARG A 76 -9.88 29.16 12.65
CA ARG A 76 -9.54 27.82 13.16
C ARG A 76 -10.65 26.81 12.94
N GLU A 77 -11.87 27.18 13.34
CA GLU A 77 -13.06 26.34 13.12
C GLU A 77 -13.24 25.99 11.64
N ALA A 78 -13.11 26.97 10.74
CA ALA A 78 -13.21 26.74 9.31
C ALA A 78 -12.13 25.72 8.82
N LEU A 79 -10.90 25.80 9.35
CA LEU A 79 -9.84 24.84 9.02
C LEU A 79 -10.09 23.43 9.58
N GLU A 80 -10.72 23.33 10.74
CA GLU A 80 -11.11 22.04 11.34
C GLU A 80 -12.20 21.35 10.51
N TYR A 81 -13.14 22.12 9.97
CA TYR A 81 -14.19 21.62 9.07
C TYR A 81 -13.73 21.47 7.60
N GLY A 82 -12.47 21.74 7.27
CA GLY A 82 -11.93 21.62 5.92
C GLY A 82 -12.32 22.79 4.99
N GLU A 83 -12.91 23.88 5.51
CA GLU A 83 -13.34 25.07 4.78
C GLU A 83 -12.14 26.04 4.57
N SER A 84 -11.10 25.59 3.87
CA SER A 84 -9.84 26.35 3.75
C SER A 84 -10.00 27.70 3.09
N GLU A 85 -10.88 27.84 2.09
CA GLU A 85 -11.15 29.12 1.40
C GLU A 85 -11.77 30.15 2.34
N LYS A 86 -12.74 29.73 3.15
CA LYS A 86 -13.38 30.58 4.15
C LYS A 86 -12.38 31.02 5.23
N ALA A 87 -11.50 30.10 5.66
CA ALA A 87 -10.43 30.45 6.59
C ALA A 87 -9.51 31.51 6.01
N ILE A 88 -9.09 31.38 4.75
CA ILE A 88 -8.27 32.37 4.04
C ILE A 88 -8.96 33.73 4.04
N GLU A 89 -10.23 33.78 3.62
CA GLU A 89 -10.98 35.06 3.56
C GLU A 89 -11.03 35.77 4.92
N LEU A 90 -11.35 35.03 5.98
CA LEU A 90 -11.44 35.57 7.33
C LEU A 90 -10.10 36.12 7.83
N LEU A 91 -9.02 35.31 7.65
CA LEU A 91 -7.70 35.67 8.16
C LEU A 91 -7.01 36.75 7.34
N GLU A 92 -7.21 36.81 6.02
CA GLU A 92 -6.72 37.94 5.19
C GLU A 92 -7.31 39.28 5.61
N ARG A 93 -8.58 39.31 6.03
CA ARG A 93 -9.22 40.55 6.54
C ARG A 93 -8.52 41.01 7.83
N VAL A 94 -8.15 40.08 8.70
CA VAL A 94 -7.45 40.43 9.93
C VAL A 94 -6.04 40.94 9.64
N ILE A 95 -5.27 40.25 8.80
CA ILE A 95 -3.88 40.58 8.48
C ILE A 95 -3.75 41.97 7.80
N LYS A 96 -4.73 42.37 7.01
CA LYS A 96 -4.75 43.71 6.40
C LYS A 96 -4.73 44.83 7.45
N VAL A 97 -5.28 44.59 8.63
CA VAL A 97 -5.38 45.59 9.72
C VAL A 97 -4.33 45.37 10.79
N TYR A 98 -3.99 44.11 11.04
CA TYR A 98 -3.10 43.65 12.11
C TYR A 98 -2.04 42.66 11.57
N PRO A 99 -1.08 43.12 10.75
CA PRO A 99 -0.09 42.25 10.09
C PRO A 99 0.95 41.73 11.06
N GLU A 100 1.06 42.25 12.27
CA GLU A 100 2.08 41.98 13.28
C GLU A 100 1.85 40.62 14.02
N PHE A 101 0.62 40.09 14.00
CA PHE A 101 0.34 38.88 14.77
C PHE A 101 0.82 37.61 14.06
N SER A 102 1.95 37.08 14.50
CA SER A 102 2.56 35.85 13.95
C SER A 102 1.62 34.64 14.01
N VAL A 103 0.79 34.55 15.06
CA VAL A 103 -0.22 33.48 15.21
C VAL A 103 -1.26 33.52 14.08
N VAL A 104 -1.74 34.71 13.71
CA VAL A 104 -2.72 34.87 12.62
C VAL A 104 -2.06 34.57 11.27
N ASN A 105 -0.84 35.09 11.06
CA ASN A 105 -0.05 34.77 9.87
C ASN A 105 0.22 33.26 9.73
N SER A 106 0.57 32.60 10.84
CA SER A 106 0.79 31.15 10.86
C SER A 106 -0.48 30.37 10.45
N LEU A 107 -1.63 30.76 11.01
CA LEU A 107 -2.92 30.13 10.66
C LEU A 107 -3.31 30.38 9.21
N LEU A 108 -3.03 31.56 8.65
CA LEU A 108 -3.22 31.84 7.22
C LEU A 108 -2.29 31.01 6.36
N GLY A 109 -1.04 30.81 6.77
CA GLY A 109 -0.11 29.87 6.12
C GLY A 109 -0.65 28.45 6.08
N ASP A 110 -1.21 27.96 7.20
CA ASP A 110 -1.85 26.65 7.29
C ASP A 110 -3.08 26.57 6.36
N ALA A 111 -3.88 27.63 6.27
CA ALA A 111 -5.04 27.69 5.39
C ALA A 111 -4.62 27.61 3.92
N TYR A 112 -3.61 28.36 3.50
CA TYR A 112 -3.06 28.26 2.15
C TYR A 112 -2.42 26.90 1.88
N TYR A 113 -1.75 26.31 2.85
CA TYR A 113 -1.15 24.97 2.73
C TYR A 113 -2.23 23.89 2.49
N LYS A 114 -3.33 23.93 3.27
CA LYS A 114 -4.48 23.02 3.09
C LYS A 114 -5.23 23.27 1.79
N ASN A 115 -5.27 24.50 1.30
CA ASN A 115 -5.91 24.89 0.03
C ASN A 115 -4.99 24.72 -1.19
N ASP A 116 -3.95 23.90 -1.08
CA ASP A 116 -2.97 23.61 -2.14
C ASP A 116 -2.22 24.83 -2.72
N ASN A 117 -2.36 26.01 -2.10
CA ASN A 117 -1.60 27.20 -2.46
C ASN A 117 -0.22 27.20 -1.76
N SER A 118 0.60 26.19 -2.11
CA SER A 118 1.91 25.98 -1.48
C SER A 118 2.86 27.18 -1.66
N GLY A 119 2.69 27.98 -2.72
CA GLY A 119 3.50 29.19 -2.95
C GLY A 119 3.28 30.26 -1.88
N LYS A 120 2.02 30.63 -1.62
CA LYS A 120 1.67 31.61 -0.57
C LYS A 120 1.99 31.09 0.82
N ALA A 121 1.69 29.81 1.09
CA ALA A 121 2.05 29.16 2.34
C ALA A 121 3.55 29.26 2.64
N THR A 122 4.39 28.92 1.63
CA THR A 122 5.85 29.00 1.77
C THR A 122 6.32 30.40 2.07
N ALA A 123 5.82 31.42 1.36
CA ALA A 123 6.23 32.82 1.58
C ALA A 123 5.90 33.31 3.01
N ILE A 124 4.73 32.91 3.53
CA ILE A 124 4.35 33.25 4.91
C ILE A 124 5.28 32.55 5.92
N PHE A 125 5.52 31.25 5.74
CA PHE A 125 6.37 30.50 6.68
C PHE A 125 7.85 30.90 6.56
N GLU A 126 8.36 31.27 5.39
CA GLU A 126 9.70 31.86 5.23
C GLU A 126 9.84 33.14 6.05
N LYS A 127 8.84 34.02 5.99
CA LYS A 127 8.83 35.25 6.79
C LYS A 127 8.78 34.93 8.29
N LEU A 128 7.87 34.07 8.74
CA LEU A 128 7.72 33.70 10.15
C LEU A 128 8.99 33.05 10.72
N ALA A 129 9.62 32.17 9.94
CA ALA A 129 10.87 31.52 10.37
C ALA A 129 12.07 32.50 10.38
N ALA A 130 12.05 33.54 9.52
CA ALA A 130 13.06 34.59 9.54
C ALA A 130 12.86 35.56 10.72
N ASP A 131 11.61 35.89 11.05
CA ASP A 131 11.28 36.78 12.17
C ASP A 131 11.50 36.09 13.53
N GLU A 132 11.26 34.77 13.63
CA GLU A 132 11.43 33.95 14.82
C GLU A 132 12.30 32.69 14.54
N PRO A 133 13.63 32.84 14.36
CA PRO A 133 14.51 31.73 13.92
C PRO A 133 14.63 30.58 14.92
N ASN A 134 14.34 30.83 16.19
CA ASN A 134 14.38 29.81 17.25
C ASN A 134 13.01 29.15 17.51
N ASN A 135 12.02 29.40 16.65
CA ASN A 135 10.69 28.80 16.78
C ASN A 135 10.63 27.50 15.96
N ALA A 136 10.73 26.35 16.66
CA ALA A 136 10.68 25.02 16.05
C ALA A 136 9.39 24.80 15.24
N GLY A 137 8.25 25.33 15.71
CA GLY A 137 6.96 25.24 15.03
C GLY A 137 6.95 25.91 13.65
N PHE A 138 7.50 27.12 13.55
CA PHE A 138 7.59 27.84 12.28
C PHE A 138 8.61 27.18 11.33
N ALA A 139 9.74 26.72 11.88
CA ALA A 139 10.72 25.96 11.12
C ALA A 139 10.10 24.66 10.56
N GLY A 140 9.32 23.93 11.37
CA GLY A 140 8.61 22.72 10.94
C GLY A 140 7.56 22.98 9.86
N LYS A 141 6.74 24.02 10.02
CA LYS A 141 5.75 24.42 9.01
C LYS A 141 6.39 24.80 7.68
N LEU A 142 7.52 25.54 7.73
CA LEU A 142 8.30 25.86 6.54
C LEU A 142 8.84 24.61 5.87
N ALA A 143 9.35 23.66 6.65
CA ALA A 143 9.86 22.38 6.15
C ALA A 143 8.77 21.59 5.41
N HIS A 144 7.58 21.49 6.00
CA HIS A 144 6.42 20.86 5.35
C HIS A 144 6.00 21.58 4.07
N ALA A 145 6.02 22.93 4.03
CA ALA A 145 5.72 23.70 2.85
C ALA A 145 6.74 23.44 1.72
N TYR A 146 8.03 23.36 2.04
CA TYR A 146 9.07 22.96 1.08
C TYR A 146 8.88 21.52 0.58
N LEU A 147 8.55 20.57 1.47
CA LEU A 147 8.28 19.18 1.10
C LEU A 147 7.10 19.08 0.12
N LYS A 148 6.01 19.80 0.38
CA LYS A 148 4.83 19.82 -0.50
C LYS A 148 5.16 20.38 -1.91
N ARG A 149 6.16 21.26 -2.00
CA ARG A 149 6.66 21.81 -3.29
C ARG A 149 7.72 20.92 -3.96
N GLY A 150 8.07 19.76 -3.37
CA GLY A 150 9.12 18.88 -3.88
C GLY A 150 10.55 19.43 -3.66
N TRP A 151 10.72 20.44 -2.83
CA TRP A 151 12.04 21.01 -2.53
C TRP A 151 12.73 20.23 -1.42
N HIS A 152 12.96 18.94 -1.67
CA HIS A 152 13.43 17.97 -0.67
C HIS A 152 14.68 18.44 0.10
N LYS A 153 15.71 18.97 -0.60
CA LYS A 153 16.94 19.45 0.06
C LYS A 153 16.67 20.59 1.06
N LYS A 154 15.82 21.55 0.69
CA LYS A 154 15.44 22.63 1.60
C LYS A 154 14.62 22.12 2.77
N ALA A 155 13.69 21.22 2.52
CA ALA A 155 12.85 20.60 3.55
C ALA A 155 13.70 19.84 4.57
N ILE A 156 14.63 18.99 4.13
CA ILE A 156 15.56 18.25 4.97
C ILE A 156 16.35 19.19 5.90
N ASN A 157 16.95 20.25 5.33
CA ASN A 157 17.72 21.19 6.12
C ASN A 157 16.84 21.88 7.17
N GLN A 158 15.63 22.24 6.82
CA GLN A 158 14.70 22.93 7.70
C GLN A 158 14.14 22.03 8.79
N PHE A 159 13.82 20.75 8.48
CA PHE A 159 13.44 19.76 9.49
C PHE A 159 14.58 19.50 10.48
N ARG A 160 15.82 19.36 10.00
CA ARG A 160 16.97 19.19 10.88
C ARG A 160 17.17 20.41 11.79
N HIS A 161 17.01 21.62 11.27
CA HIS A 161 17.05 22.83 12.09
C HIS A 161 15.93 22.81 13.15
N ALA A 162 14.70 22.47 12.77
CA ALA A 162 13.58 22.36 13.70
C ALA A 162 13.82 21.30 14.79
N LEU A 163 14.42 20.16 14.46
CA LEU A 163 14.78 19.09 15.42
C LEU A 163 15.91 19.49 16.39
N LEU A 164 16.82 20.39 15.98
CA LEU A 164 17.80 20.97 16.91
C LEU A 164 17.15 21.86 17.97
N LEU A 165 15.99 22.46 17.65
CA LEU A 165 15.23 23.31 18.54
C LEU A 165 14.24 22.53 19.41
N ASP A 166 13.66 21.46 18.87
CA ASP A 166 12.66 20.61 19.53
C ASP A 166 12.80 19.16 19.07
N GLU A 167 13.73 18.42 19.71
CA GLU A 167 13.97 16.99 19.45
C GLU A 167 12.75 16.13 19.83
N ASP A 168 11.90 16.64 20.75
CA ASP A 168 10.79 15.89 21.32
C ASP A 168 9.56 15.86 20.41
N ASN A 169 9.57 16.57 19.30
CA ASN A 169 8.45 16.67 18.38
C ASN A 169 8.48 15.56 17.32
N ILE A 170 7.71 14.51 17.55
CA ILE A 170 7.63 13.36 16.64
C ILE A 170 7.23 13.75 15.20
N SER A 171 6.40 14.80 15.03
CA SER A 171 5.98 15.23 13.69
C SER A 171 7.14 15.77 12.84
N LEU A 172 8.18 16.34 13.47
CA LEU A 172 9.38 16.79 12.79
C LEU A 172 10.22 15.60 12.29
N TRP A 173 10.31 14.53 13.11
CA TRP A 173 10.96 13.29 12.71
C TRP A 173 10.25 12.64 11.52
N ILE A 174 8.92 12.51 11.61
CA ILE A 174 8.11 11.96 10.51
C ILE A 174 8.29 12.79 9.24
N GLY A 175 8.23 14.11 9.33
CA GLY A 175 8.46 15.00 8.19
C GLY A 175 9.85 14.83 7.55
N LEU A 176 10.89 14.63 8.35
CA LEU A 176 12.24 14.36 7.86
C LEU A 176 12.32 12.98 7.18
N ILE A 177 11.71 11.94 7.75
CA ILE A 177 11.61 10.61 7.18
C ILE A 177 10.88 10.69 5.82
N ASP A 178 9.74 11.38 5.76
CA ASP A 178 8.95 11.57 4.53
C ASP A 178 9.76 12.26 3.43
N CYS A 179 10.62 13.20 3.77
CA CYS A 179 11.51 13.84 2.78
C CYS A 179 12.42 12.83 2.10
N HIS A 180 13.03 11.93 2.86
CA HIS A 180 13.91 10.88 2.32
C HIS A 180 13.12 9.82 1.57
N MET A 181 11.94 9.41 2.09
CA MET A 181 11.03 8.49 1.40
C MET A 181 10.60 9.01 0.02
N LYS A 182 10.19 10.29 -0.07
CA LYS A 182 9.81 10.94 -1.35
C LYS A 182 10.98 11.19 -2.28
N ALA A 183 12.19 11.29 -1.74
CA ALA A 183 13.42 11.37 -2.53
C ALA A 183 13.93 9.99 -2.99
N ASN A 184 13.23 8.89 -2.66
CA ASN A 184 13.63 7.50 -2.87
C ASN A 184 14.95 7.12 -2.18
N ASP A 185 15.35 7.87 -1.14
CA ASP A 185 16.51 7.59 -0.31
C ASP A 185 16.07 6.74 0.90
N PHE A 186 15.64 5.51 0.60
CA PHE A 186 15.01 4.62 1.59
C PHE A 186 15.98 4.19 2.68
N THR A 187 17.26 4.05 2.36
CA THR A 187 18.30 3.71 3.34
C THR A 187 18.42 4.81 4.38
N ARG A 188 18.47 6.08 3.94
CA ARG A 188 18.57 7.20 4.89
C ARG A 188 17.27 7.41 5.65
N ALA A 189 16.10 7.19 5.01
CA ALA A 189 14.82 7.21 5.70
C ALA A 189 14.79 6.18 6.86
N ARG A 190 15.28 4.96 6.61
CA ARG A 190 15.40 3.90 7.61
C ARG A 190 16.32 4.31 8.77
N GLU A 191 17.51 4.83 8.48
CA GLU A 191 18.45 5.29 9.51
C GLU A 191 17.82 6.34 10.42
N ILE A 192 17.18 7.37 9.83
CA ILE A 192 16.51 8.43 10.58
C ILE A 192 15.35 7.88 11.41
N THR A 193 14.61 6.90 10.89
CA THR A 193 13.53 6.26 11.63
C THR A 193 14.07 5.54 12.87
N LEU A 194 15.21 4.87 12.75
CA LEU A 194 15.87 4.22 13.89
C LEU A 194 16.36 5.27 14.91
N GLU A 195 16.94 6.39 14.46
CA GLU A 195 17.32 7.51 15.34
C GLU A 195 16.07 8.04 16.10
N ALA A 196 14.97 8.27 15.39
CA ALA A 196 13.70 8.71 15.99
C ALA A 196 13.13 7.71 17.02
N LEU A 197 13.27 6.41 16.77
CA LEU A 197 12.87 5.35 17.70
C LEU A 197 13.69 5.34 18.97
N GLU A 198 15.00 5.62 18.90
CA GLU A 198 15.84 5.77 20.08
C GLU A 198 15.42 6.98 20.94
N VAL A 199 15.06 8.10 20.29
CA VAL A 199 14.49 9.26 20.98
C VAL A 199 13.15 8.88 21.62
N SER A 200 12.26 8.23 20.87
CA SER A 200 10.96 7.74 21.34
C SER A 200 11.08 6.87 22.60
N LYS A 201 12.01 5.91 22.60
CA LYS A 201 12.27 5.03 23.76
C LYS A 201 12.75 5.83 24.98
N ARG A 202 13.67 6.78 24.78
CA ARG A 202 14.17 7.65 25.89
C ARG A 202 13.07 8.53 26.48
N LYS A 203 12.11 8.98 25.65
CA LYS A 203 11.03 9.90 26.04
C LYS A 203 9.76 9.17 26.47
N GLY A 204 9.65 7.85 26.24
CA GLY A 204 8.49 7.04 26.59
C GLY A 204 7.28 7.25 25.66
N TRP A 205 7.51 7.63 24.40
CA TRP A 205 6.43 7.71 23.39
C TRP A 205 6.01 6.31 22.94
N ALA A 206 4.76 6.18 22.49
CA ALA A 206 4.28 4.90 21.95
C ALA A 206 5.02 4.47 20.66
N GLY A 207 5.44 5.42 19.84
CA GLY A 207 6.29 5.18 18.67
C GLY A 207 5.68 4.38 17.52
N LEU A 208 4.39 4.03 17.57
CA LEU A 208 3.75 3.19 16.56
C LEU A 208 3.86 3.77 15.14
N GLU A 209 3.69 5.10 15.00
CA GLU A 209 3.84 5.81 13.73
C GLU A 209 5.23 5.60 13.10
N LEU A 210 6.27 5.58 13.93
CA LEU A 210 7.64 5.34 13.46
C LEU A 210 7.81 3.90 12.94
N TYR A 211 7.12 2.92 13.52
CA TYR A 211 7.17 1.54 13.02
C TYR A 211 6.48 1.37 11.66
N TYR A 212 5.44 2.16 11.35
CA TYR A 212 4.88 2.18 9.98
C TYR A 212 5.97 2.57 8.96
N HIS A 213 6.71 3.64 9.24
CA HIS A 213 7.80 4.10 8.37
C HIS A 213 8.98 3.12 8.36
N LEU A 214 9.30 2.49 9.50
CA LEU A 214 10.40 1.55 9.59
C LEU A 214 10.16 0.29 8.74
N ILE A 215 9.00 -0.36 8.91
CA ILE A 215 8.62 -1.53 8.11
C ILE A 215 8.61 -1.20 6.62
N GLN A 216 8.08 -0.03 6.25
CA GLN A 216 8.04 0.44 4.87
C GLN A 216 9.44 0.66 4.31
N SER A 217 10.33 1.31 5.08
CA SER A 217 11.71 1.57 4.66
C SER A 217 12.57 0.31 4.64
N ASP A 218 12.39 -0.65 5.56
CA ASP A 218 13.04 -1.97 5.50
C ASP A 218 12.76 -2.67 4.16
N ILE A 219 11.49 -2.66 3.74
CA ILE A 219 11.06 -3.27 2.47
C ILE A 219 11.64 -2.52 1.26
N LEU A 220 11.56 -1.20 1.24
CA LEU A 220 11.97 -0.38 0.10
C LEU A 220 13.49 -0.29 -0.03
N ALA A 221 14.22 -0.25 1.08
CA ALA A 221 15.69 -0.32 1.13
C ALA A 221 16.22 -1.74 0.91
N ARG A 222 15.34 -2.77 0.92
CA ARG A 222 15.69 -4.19 0.92
C ARG A 222 16.65 -4.61 2.06
N ASP A 223 16.53 -3.96 3.20
CA ASP A 223 17.29 -4.30 4.40
C ASP A 223 16.39 -5.03 5.41
N PHE A 224 16.44 -6.34 5.37
CA PHE A 224 15.65 -7.22 6.21
C PHE A 224 16.40 -7.75 7.44
N SER A 225 17.59 -7.21 7.74
CA SER A 225 18.46 -7.69 8.81
C SER A 225 17.79 -7.75 10.20
N ALA A 226 16.90 -6.80 10.48
CA ALA A 226 16.14 -6.71 11.72
C ALA A 226 14.60 -6.75 11.53
N PHE A 227 14.14 -7.05 10.33
CA PHE A 227 12.73 -6.96 9.95
C PHE A 227 11.77 -7.69 10.89
N ASN A 228 12.07 -8.95 11.23
CA ASN A 228 11.24 -9.75 12.12
C ASN A 228 11.21 -9.18 13.55
N MET A 229 12.29 -8.54 14.00
CA MET A 229 12.34 -7.85 15.29
C MET A 229 11.45 -6.60 15.27
N HIS A 230 11.55 -5.76 14.23
CA HIS A 230 10.73 -4.57 14.06
C HIS A 230 9.24 -4.93 13.99
N LEU A 231 8.90 -5.99 13.24
CA LEU A 231 7.53 -6.49 13.14
C LEU A 231 6.99 -6.97 14.50
N LYS A 232 7.80 -7.66 15.28
CA LYS A 232 7.44 -8.10 16.63
C LYS A 232 7.21 -6.91 17.59
N GLU A 233 8.06 -5.89 17.54
CA GLU A 233 7.92 -4.68 18.35
C GLU A 233 6.68 -3.89 17.97
N MET A 234 6.42 -3.72 16.66
CA MET A 234 5.20 -3.08 16.15
C MET A 234 3.93 -3.78 16.66
N LYS A 235 3.88 -5.12 16.56
CA LYS A 235 2.75 -5.92 17.08
C LYS A 235 2.55 -5.74 18.58
N ALA A 236 3.64 -5.71 19.34
CA ALA A 236 3.58 -5.57 20.80
C ALA A 236 3.03 -4.20 21.22
N ILE A 237 3.30 -3.13 20.46
CA ILE A 237 2.75 -1.80 20.71
C ILE A 237 1.27 -1.76 20.30
N ALA A 238 0.94 -2.18 19.09
CA ALA A 238 -0.43 -2.23 18.57
C ALA A 238 -1.35 -3.09 19.44
N GLY A 239 -0.83 -4.17 20.02
CA GLY A 239 -1.58 -5.08 20.87
C GLY A 239 -2.16 -4.46 22.15
N ARG A 240 -1.80 -3.22 22.48
CA ARG A 240 -2.31 -2.50 23.65
C ARG A 240 -3.63 -1.77 23.44
N ASP A 241 -4.02 -1.55 22.18
CA ASP A 241 -5.23 -0.84 21.79
C ASP A 241 -5.95 -1.60 20.65
N GLU A 242 -7.26 -1.88 20.82
CA GLU A 242 -8.03 -2.66 19.83
C GLU A 242 -8.18 -1.95 18.46
N ASN A 243 -8.27 -0.61 18.48
CA ASN A 243 -8.35 0.15 17.23
C ASN A 243 -7.01 0.09 16.48
N GLU A 244 -5.91 0.22 17.21
CA GLU A 244 -4.56 0.15 16.62
C GLU A 244 -4.24 -1.25 16.08
N LYS A 245 -4.72 -2.32 16.72
CA LYS A 245 -4.60 -3.68 16.19
C LYS A 245 -5.18 -3.79 14.78
N GLY A 246 -6.40 -3.29 14.58
CA GLY A 246 -7.06 -3.29 13.27
C GLY A 246 -6.28 -2.51 12.22
N ASN A 247 -5.86 -1.29 12.55
CA ASN A 247 -5.11 -0.42 11.65
C ASN A 247 -3.77 -1.07 11.22
N VAL A 248 -3.01 -1.60 12.19
CA VAL A 248 -1.74 -2.27 11.93
C VAL A 248 -1.96 -3.56 11.13
N ALA A 249 -2.96 -4.35 11.47
CA ALA A 249 -3.27 -5.58 10.73
C ALA A 249 -3.53 -5.29 9.24
N TRP A 250 -4.35 -4.28 8.94
CA TRP A 250 -4.63 -3.87 7.57
C TRP A 250 -3.40 -3.30 6.85
N PHE A 251 -2.59 -2.51 7.53
CA PHE A 251 -1.33 -2.01 6.98
C PHE A 251 -0.40 -3.17 6.58
N LEU A 252 -0.18 -4.12 7.48
CA LEU A 252 0.68 -5.28 7.23
C LEU A 252 0.11 -6.18 6.13
N ALA A 253 -1.21 -6.40 6.10
CA ALA A 253 -1.87 -7.18 5.06
C ALA A 253 -1.70 -6.54 3.66
N ASN A 254 -1.81 -5.22 3.56
CA ASN A 254 -1.61 -4.51 2.30
C ASN A 254 -0.15 -4.59 1.82
N LEU A 255 0.82 -4.45 2.73
CA LEU A 255 2.24 -4.64 2.39
C LEU A 255 2.53 -6.08 1.97
N GLY A 256 2.00 -7.07 2.69
CA GLY A 256 2.12 -8.48 2.33
C GLY A 256 1.56 -8.78 0.94
N LYS A 257 0.36 -8.28 0.63
CA LYS A 257 -0.23 -8.39 -0.70
C LYS A 257 0.61 -7.72 -1.81
N MET A 258 1.27 -6.60 -1.49
CA MET A 258 2.18 -5.93 -2.43
C MET A 258 3.43 -6.79 -2.68
N LEU A 259 4.00 -7.42 -1.65
CA LEU A 259 5.18 -8.27 -1.78
C LEU A 259 4.87 -9.57 -2.53
N LEU A 260 3.69 -10.16 -2.33
CA LEU A 260 3.24 -11.31 -3.15
C LEU A 260 3.26 -10.99 -4.64
N LYS A 261 2.78 -9.80 -5.04
CA LYS A 261 2.83 -9.38 -6.44
C LYS A 261 4.25 -9.19 -6.99
N ARG A 262 5.25 -9.10 -6.11
CA ARG A 262 6.68 -8.97 -6.45
C ARG A 262 7.46 -10.29 -6.28
N ASN A 263 6.75 -11.39 -6.05
CA ASN A 263 7.31 -12.72 -5.79
C ASN A 263 8.23 -12.80 -4.55
N ASP A 264 8.10 -11.86 -3.59
CA ASP A 264 8.79 -11.93 -2.30
C ASP A 264 7.91 -12.63 -1.27
N THR A 265 7.75 -13.94 -1.45
CA THR A 265 6.80 -14.77 -0.68
C THR A 265 7.18 -14.87 0.79
N GLU A 266 8.46 -15.01 1.12
CA GLU A 266 8.93 -15.14 2.50
C GLU A 266 8.57 -13.92 3.36
N LYS A 267 8.81 -12.72 2.84
CA LYS A 267 8.50 -11.47 3.56
C LYS A 267 7.00 -11.18 3.57
N ALA A 268 6.32 -11.53 2.48
CA ALA A 268 4.86 -11.44 2.42
C ALA A 268 4.20 -12.33 3.48
N GLU A 269 4.67 -13.56 3.64
CA GLU A 269 4.16 -14.51 4.64
C GLU A 269 4.36 -13.97 6.07
N ALA A 270 5.54 -13.44 6.38
CA ALA A 270 5.82 -12.83 7.70
C ALA A 270 4.83 -11.69 8.03
N LEU A 271 4.55 -10.80 7.05
CA LEU A 271 3.60 -9.71 7.21
C LEU A 271 2.16 -10.20 7.37
N LEU A 272 1.75 -11.17 6.55
CA LEU A 272 0.38 -11.72 6.59
C LEU A 272 0.11 -12.53 7.84
N ASN A 273 1.10 -13.27 8.34
CA ASN A 273 1.02 -13.94 9.63
C ASN A 273 0.84 -12.93 10.75
N ALA A 274 1.63 -11.85 10.76
CA ALA A 274 1.53 -10.79 11.74
C ALA A 274 0.17 -10.06 11.68
N ALA A 275 -0.34 -9.80 10.48
CA ALA A 275 -1.67 -9.21 10.26
C ALA A 275 -2.79 -10.10 10.83
N TYR A 276 -2.74 -11.39 10.53
CA TYR A 276 -3.73 -12.37 11.00
C TYR A 276 -3.67 -12.55 12.52
N GLU A 277 -2.49 -12.56 13.12
CA GLU A 277 -2.34 -12.62 14.59
C GLU A 277 -2.98 -11.41 15.29
N LEU A 278 -2.91 -10.22 14.70
CA LEU A 278 -3.51 -9.01 15.25
C LEU A 278 -5.03 -8.97 15.06
N ALA A 279 -5.54 -9.46 13.95
CA ALA A 279 -6.97 -9.43 13.61
C ALA A 279 -7.48 -10.78 13.07
N PRO A 280 -7.50 -11.85 13.89
CA PRO A 280 -7.88 -13.20 13.43
C PRO A 280 -9.37 -13.32 13.04
N GLY A 281 -10.19 -12.39 13.50
CA GLY A 281 -11.62 -12.30 13.16
C GLY A 281 -11.93 -11.56 11.87
N ASP A 282 -10.93 -10.91 11.25
CA ASP A 282 -11.11 -10.19 9.98
C ASP A 282 -11.11 -11.19 8.81
N GLU A 283 -12.26 -11.30 8.16
CA GLU A 283 -12.46 -12.28 7.08
C GLU A 283 -11.64 -11.98 5.83
N ASP A 284 -11.40 -10.71 5.52
CA ASP A 284 -10.64 -10.30 4.34
C ASP A 284 -9.14 -10.54 4.54
N ILE A 285 -8.61 -10.24 5.72
CA ILE A 285 -7.22 -10.58 6.10
C ILE A 285 -7.01 -12.10 6.05
N ARG A 286 -7.98 -12.88 6.57
CA ARG A 286 -7.95 -14.34 6.51
C ARG A 286 -7.89 -14.85 5.07
N LYS A 287 -8.75 -14.34 4.18
CA LYS A 287 -8.75 -14.72 2.75
C LYS A 287 -7.44 -14.40 2.05
N ILE A 288 -6.86 -13.22 2.34
CA ILE A 288 -5.56 -12.83 1.78
C ILE A 288 -4.47 -13.80 2.23
N LYS A 289 -4.47 -14.13 3.53
CA LYS A 289 -3.50 -15.08 4.09
C LYS A 289 -3.67 -16.49 3.52
N GLU A 290 -4.87 -17.03 3.50
CA GLU A 290 -5.15 -18.36 2.92
C GLU A 290 -4.72 -18.46 1.45
N LYS A 291 -4.91 -17.38 0.69
CA LYS A 291 -4.42 -17.31 -0.69
C LYS A 291 -2.90 -17.33 -0.75
N ALA A 292 -2.23 -16.54 0.09
CA ALA A 292 -0.77 -16.48 0.15
C ALA A 292 -0.16 -17.81 0.58
N ASP A 293 -0.73 -18.46 1.61
CA ASP A 293 -0.27 -19.76 2.10
C ASP A 293 -0.38 -20.83 1.00
N ARG A 294 -1.45 -20.77 0.21
CA ARG A 294 -1.63 -21.67 -0.95
C ARG A 294 -0.60 -21.41 -2.04
N GLU A 295 -0.35 -20.14 -2.39
CA GLU A 295 0.66 -19.77 -3.39
C GLU A 295 2.06 -20.20 -2.93
N SER A 296 2.42 -19.94 -1.68
CA SER A 296 3.70 -20.36 -1.08
C SER A 296 3.87 -21.91 -1.08
N HIS A 297 2.80 -22.62 -0.71
CA HIS A 297 2.80 -24.08 -0.75
C HIS A 297 3.02 -24.62 -2.16
N LEU A 298 2.32 -24.07 -3.16
CA LEU A 298 2.49 -24.49 -4.55
C LEU A 298 3.89 -24.19 -5.08
N LEU A 299 4.49 -23.03 -4.74
CA LEU A 299 5.88 -22.71 -5.09
C LEU A 299 6.86 -23.71 -4.49
N HIS A 300 6.68 -24.07 -3.23
CA HIS A 300 7.51 -25.12 -2.60
C HIS A 300 7.38 -26.47 -3.31
N LEU A 301 6.18 -26.84 -3.75
CA LEU A 301 5.97 -28.06 -4.54
C LEU A 301 6.64 -27.98 -5.91
N VAL A 302 6.66 -26.80 -6.57
CA VAL A 302 7.36 -26.58 -7.84
C VAL A 302 8.88 -26.70 -7.66
N GLU A 303 9.45 -26.11 -6.59
CA GLU A 303 10.87 -26.28 -6.27
C GLU A 303 11.24 -27.74 -6.02
N LYS A 304 10.40 -28.46 -5.28
CA LYS A 304 10.58 -29.89 -5.05
C LYS A 304 10.52 -30.68 -6.36
N LEU A 305 9.56 -30.37 -7.24
CA LEU A 305 9.45 -30.98 -8.56
C LEU A 305 10.74 -30.74 -9.37
N ARG A 306 11.27 -29.50 -9.39
CA ARG A 306 12.51 -29.13 -10.08
C ARG A 306 13.73 -29.89 -9.54
N SER A 307 13.76 -30.19 -8.25
CA SER A 307 14.84 -30.96 -7.62
C SER A 307 14.84 -32.45 -7.97
N GLU A 308 13.72 -33.00 -8.45
CA GLU A 308 13.56 -34.40 -8.82
C GLU A 308 14.04 -34.68 -10.25
N LYS A 309 15.25 -35.24 -10.40
CA LYS A 309 15.88 -35.59 -11.70
C LYS A 309 15.02 -36.45 -12.65
N SER A 310 13.91 -36.98 -12.18
CA SER A 310 12.99 -37.82 -12.95
C SER A 310 11.95 -37.03 -13.75
N PHE A 311 11.89 -35.72 -13.54
CA PHE A 311 11.07 -34.80 -14.31
C PHE A 311 11.96 -33.89 -15.13
N HIS A 312 11.46 -33.47 -16.27
CA HIS A 312 12.08 -32.44 -17.08
C HIS A 312 11.70 -31.08 -16.52
N ASP A 313 12.63 -30.12 -16.53
CA ASP A 313 12.45 -28.79 -15.94
C ASP A 313 11.26 -28.03 -16.53
N ILE A 314 10.87 -28.36 -17.78
CA ILE A 314 9.73 -27.74 -18.46
C ILE A 314 8.43 -27.80 -17.64
N PHE A 315 8.23 -28.83 -16.82
CA PHE A 315 7.04 -28.92 -15.97
C PHE A 315 7.08 -27.88 -14.86
N ALA A 316 8.25 -27.70 -14.25
CA ALA A 316 8.43 -26.68 -13.20
C ALA A 316 8.28 -25.28 -13.82
N ASP A 317 8.92 -25.03 -14.97
CA ASP A 317 8.86 -23.74 -15.65
C ASP A 317 7.43 -23.37 -16.06
N MET A 318 6.69 -24.32 -16.65
CA MET A 318 5.30 -24.12 -17.06
C MET A 318 4.36 -23.84 -15.87
N LEU A 319 4.56 -24.55 -14.74
CA LEU A 319 3.74 -24.38 -13.55
C LEU A 319 4.08 -23.08 -12.81
N GLU A 320 5.35 -22.70 -12.77
CA GLU A 320 5.80 -21.43 -12.23
C GLU A 320 5.26 -20.25 -13.05
N GLN A 321 5.28 -20.36 -14.36
CA GLN A 321 4.67 -19.35 -15.24
C GLN A 321 3.15 -19.25 -15.04
N GLU A 322 2.44 -20.38 -14.84
CA GLU A 322 1.00 -20.37 -14.53
C GLU A 322 0.69 -19.61 -13.24
N MET A 323 1.57 -19.69 -12.23
CA MET A 323 1.45 -18.97 -10.97
C MET A 323 1.75 -17.47 -11.12
N ASN A 324 2.71 -17.14 -11.98
CA ASN A 324 3.27 -15.79 -12.14
C ASN A 324 2.68 -15.04 -13.35
N LYS A 325 1.51 -15.44 -13.84
CA LYS A 325 0.85 -14.76 -14.95
C LYS A 325 0.73 -13.26 -14.69
N CYS A 326 1.11 -12.45 -15.67
CA CYS A 326 0.92 -11.01 -15.61
C CYS A 326 -0.57 -10.65 -15.58
N SER A 327 -0.88 -9.40 -15.21
CA SER A 327 -2.28 -8.93 -15.12
C SER A 327 -2.97 -8.78 -16.49
N ASP A 328 -2.19 -8.78 -17.56
CA ASP A 328 -2.68 -8.73 -18.95
C ASP A 328 -2.82 -10.15 -19.49
N PRO A 329 -4.06 -10.64 -19.71
CA PRO A 329 -4.30 -11.98 -20.22
C PRO A 329 -3.84 -12.19 -21.68
N ASP A 330 -3.67 -11.10 -22.43
CA ASP A 330 -3.24 -11.10 -23.83
C ASP A 330 -1.76 -10.71 -23.99
N CYS A 331 -0.99 -10.69 -22.91
CA CYS A 331 0.44 -10.40 -22.92
C CYS A 331 1.16 -11.38 -23.87
N PHE A 332 1.75 -10.85 -24.96
CA PHE A 332 2.43 -11.63 -25.98
C PHE A 332 3.43 -12.61 -25.39
N ASN A 333 4.36 -12.13 -24.56
CA ASN A 333 5.43 -12.97 -23.99
C ASN A 333 4.85 -14.12 -23.14
N CYS A 334 3.88 -13.84 -22.26
CA CYS A 334 3.29 -14.87 -21.40
C CYS A 334 2.55 -15.94 -22.22
N VAL A 335 1.80 -15.51 -23.25
CA VAL A 335 1.03 -16.43 -24.12
C VAL A 335 1.97 -17.23 -25.00
N PHE A 336 3.00 -16.60 -25.57
CA PHE A 336 3.99 -17.23 -26.43
C PHE A 336 4.80 -18.28 -25.66
N ASP A 337 5.39 -17.92 -24.54
CA ASP A 337 6.21 -18.85 -23.73
C ASP A 337 5.41 -20.07 -23.27
N GLN A 338 4.18 -19.82 -22.78
CA GLN A 338 3.27 -20.92 -22.39
C GLN A 338 2.99 -21.84 -23.58
N MET A 339 2.67 -21.25 -24.72
CA MET A 339 2.34 -22.02 -25.93
C MET A 339 3.54 -22.83 -26.43
N MET A 340 4.75 -22.29 -26.37
CA MET A 340 5.96 -22.98 -26.76
C MET A 340 6.27 -24.17 -25.86
N MET A 341 6.11 -24.01 -24.53
CA MET A 341 6.29 -25.11 -23.58
C MET A 341 5.23 -26.22 -23.79
N GLU A 342 3.96 -25.84 -23.96
CA GLU A 342 2.88 -26.80 -24.22
C GLU A 342 3.09 -27.53 -25.55
N MET A 343 3.52 -26.84 -26.61
CA MET A 343 3.82 -27.41 -27.91
C MET A 343 5.02 -28.37 -27.84
N HIS A 344 6.07 -28.02 -27.10
CA HIS A 344 7.21 -28.92 -26.89
C HIS A 344 6.78 -30.23 -26.20
N ILE A 345 5.90 -30.18 -25.20
CA ILE A 345 5.34 -31.36 -24.55
C ILE A 345 4.53 -32.22 -25.52
N ILE A 346 3.77 -31.59 -26.44
CA ILE A 346 2.99 -32.32 -27.44
C ILE A 346 3.92 -33.00 -28.46
N MET A 347 4.96 -32.31 -28.93
CA MET A 347 5.91 -32.85 -29.92
C MET A 347 6.73 -34.03 -29.38
N GLU A 348 7.14 -33.95 -28.10
CA GLU A 348 7.91 -34.98 -27.40
C GLU A 348 7.00 -35.88 -26.54
N TYR A 349 5.78 -36.13 -27.01
CA TYR A 349 4.73 -36.84 -26.26
C TYR A 349 5.18 -38.15 -25.64
N ASP A 350 5.93 -39.00 -26.37
CA ASP A 350 6.38 -40.31 -25.86
C ASP A 350 7.32 -40.15 -24.64
N THR A 351 8.12 -39.10 -24.62
CA THR A 351 9.01 -38.78 -23.52
C THR A 351 8.24 -38.26 -22.30
N PHE A 352 7.30 -37.36 -22.53
CA PHE A 352 6.60 -36.66 -21.46
C PHE A 352 5.41 -37.42 -20.87
N ARG A 353 4.77 -38.32 -21.62
CA ARG A 353 3.61 -39.10 -21.15
C ARG A 353 3.83 -39.78 -19.80
N ARG A 354 4.98 -40.46 -19.62
CA ARG A 354 5.29 -41.14 -18.37
C ARG A 354 5.49 -40.16 -17.23
N GLN A 355 6.08 -39.03 -17.50
CA GLN A 355 6.31 -37.99 -16.51
C GLN A 355 4.98 -37.34 -16.09
N ILE A 356 4.05 -37.08 -17.00
CA ILE A 356 2.70 -36.57 -16.71
C ILE A 356 1.91 -37.53 -15.82
N ILE A 357 1.96 -38.85 -16.11
CA ILE A 357 1.33 -39.87 -15.26
C ILE A 357 1.92 -39.85 -13.86
N ARG A 358 3.24 -39.72 -13.77
CA ARG A 358 3.95 -39.64 -12.47
C ARG A 358 3.64 -38.32 -11.76
N LEU A 359 3.56 -37.17 -12.47
CA LEU A 359 3.17 -35.87 -11.92
C LEU A 359 1.79 -35.98 -11.26
N LYS A 360 0.84 -36.64 -11.90
CA LYS A 360 -0.52 -36.87 -11.39
C LYS A 360 -0.55 -37.57 -10.03
N THR A 361 0.39 -38.49 -9.80
CA THR A 361 0.45 -39.29 -8.56
C THR A 361 1.36 -38.69 -7.51
N ALA A 362 2.51 -38.15 -7.89
CA ALA A 362 3.52 -37.61 -6.97
C ALA A 362 3.20 -36.14 -6.53
N PHE A 363 2.64 -35.36 -7.44
CA PHE A 363 2.32 -33.94 -7.23
C PHE A 363 0.90 -33.62 -7.70
N PRO A 364 -0.15 -34.17 -7.09
CA PRO A 364 -1.53 -34.05 -7.57
C PRO A 364 -2.02 -32.60 -7.61
N GLU A 365 -1.57 -31.75 -6.69
CA GLU A 365 -1.94 -30.33 -6.64
C GLU A 365 -1.36 -29.57 -7.85
N LEU A 366 -0.11 -29.81 -8.20
CA LEU A 366 0.51 -29.23 -9.39
C LEU A 366 -0.15 -29.73 -10.68
N TYR A 367 -0.52 -31.02 -10.73
CA TYR A 367 -1.27 -31.57 -11.86
C TYR A 367 -2.61 -30.86 -12.07
N GLN A 368 -3.31 -30.51 -10.97
CA GLN A 368 -4.60 -29.81 -11.06
C GLN A 368 -4.49 -28.41 -11.65
N MET A 369 -3.34 -27.74 -11.54
CA MET A 369 -3.15 -26.39 -12.09
C MET A 369 -3.30 -26.38 -13.62
N LYS A 370 -2.85 -27.43 -14.31
CA LYS A 370 -2.91 -27.60 -15.78
C LYS A 370 -3.68 -28.87 -16.16
N LYS A 371 -4.65 -29.28 -15.35
CA LYS A 371 -5.36 -30.55 -15.50
C LYS A 371 -5.90 -30.76 -16.89
N GLN A 372 -6.58 -29.73 -17.45
CA GLN A 372 -7.19 -29.89 -18.77
C GLN A 372 -6.14 -30.19 -19.83
N PHE A 373 -5.03 -29.47 -19.85
CA PHE A 373 -3.92 -29.70 -20.78
C PHE A 373 -3.33 -31.08 -20.60
N PHE A 374 -3.00 -31.50 -19.37
CA PHE A 374 -2.42 -32.80 -19.10
C PHE A 374 -3.36 -33.97 -19.44
N ASP A 375 -4.66 -33.85 -19.13
CA ASP A 375 -5.66 -34.85 -19.47
C ASP A 375 -5.84 -34.97 -21.02
N GLU A 376 -5.75 -33.83 -21.75
CA GLU A 376 -5.79 -33.85 -23.24
C GLU A 376 -4.54 -34.50 -23.82
N VAL A 377 -3.34 -34.22 -23.28
CA VAL A 377 -2.06 -34.83 -23.70
C VAL A 377 -2.05 -36.34 -23.41
N LEU A 378 -2.67 -36.81 -22.35
CA LEU A 378 -2.73 -38.23 -22.03
C LEU A 378 -3.68 -39.02 -22.97
N ASP A 379 -4.59 -38.38 -23.73
CA ASP A 379 -5.41 -39.01 -24.77
C ASP A 379 -4.67 -39.01 -26.10
N GLU A 380 -3.98 -40.10 -26.39
CA GLU A 380 -3.16 -40.31 -27.59
C GLU A 380 -3.88 -39.91 -28.88
N ARG A 381 -5.19 -40.12 -28.95
CA ARG A 381 -6.00 -39.80 -30.13
C ARG A 381 -6.13 -38.30 -30.39
N ARG A 382 -5.77 -37.48 -29.41
CA ARG A 382 -5.85 -36.01 -29.50
C ARG A 382 -4.53 -35.35 -29.85
N ILE A 383 -3.41 -36.05 -29.74
CA ILE A 383 -2.06 -35.45 -29.88
C ILE A 383 -1.92 -34.76 -31.25
N GLU A 384 -2.26 -35.45 -32.34
CA GLU A 384 -2.14 -34.88 -33.67
C GLU A 384 -3.02 -33.63 -33.83
N SER A 385 -4.27 -33.70 -33.39
CA SER A 385 -5.18 -32.56 -33.47
C SER A 385 -4.74 -31.39 -32.59
N MET A 386 -4.14 -31.66 -31.43
CA MET A 386 -3.53 -30.64 -30.55
C MET A 386 -2.35 -29.96 -31.25
N TYR A 387 -1.43 -30.74 -31.84
CA TYR A 387 -0.30 -30.21 -32.58
C TYR A 387 -0.75 -29.20 -33.67
N TYR A 388 -1.68 -29.58 -34.55
CA TYR A 388 -2.16 -28.67 -35.56
C TYR A 388 -2.93 -27.46 -35.00
N LYS A 389 -3.62 -27.62 -33.90
CA LYS A 389 -4.28 -26.49 -33.20
C LYS A 389 -3.25 -25.47 -32.68
N TYR A 390 -2.15 -25.94 -32.10
CA TYR A 390 -1.09 -25.07 -31.57
C TYR A 390 -0.28 -24.45 -32.72
N LYS A 391 0.05 -25.21 -33.78
CA LYS A 391 0.72 -24.69 -34.98
C LYS A 391 -0.09 -23.53 -35.59
N ARG A 392 -1.40 -23.72 -35.81
CA ARG A 392 -2.26 -22.63 -36.32
C ARG A 392 -2.33 -21.40 -35.41
N LYS A 393 -2.29 -21.59 -34.08
CA LYS A 393 -2.23 -20.46 -33.16
C LYS A 393 -0.92 -19.71 -33.29
N LEU A 394 0.19 -20.43 -33.39
CA LEU A 394 1.52 -19.86 -33.54
C LEU A 394 1.63 -19.08 -34.85
N ASP A 395 1.17 -19.68 -35.98
CA ASP A 395 1.14 -19.02 -37.28
C ASP A 395 0.31 -17.72 -37.26
N LYS A 396 -0.83 -17.77 -36.54
CA LYS A 396 -1.65 -16.57 -36.35
C LYS A 396 -0.94 -15.52 -35.52
N MET A 397 -0.28 -15.90 -34.38
CA MET A 397 0.48 -14.97 -33.57
C MET A 397 1.62 -14.32 -34.35
N ALA A 398 2.32 -15.08 -35.21
CA ALA A 398 3.38 -14.54 -36.02
C ALA A 398 2.87 -13.52 -37.08
N LYS A 399 1.68 -13.79 -37.67
CA LYS A 399 1.02 -12.84 -38.58
C LYS A 399 0.53 -11.57 -37.88
N ASP A 400 0.03 -11.71 -36.66
CA ASP A 400 -0.52 -10.59 -35.85
C ASP A 400 0.58 -9.74 -35.21
N ASN A 401 1.80 -10.28 -34.96
CA ASN A 401 2.91 -9.64 -34.26
C ASN A 401 4.27 -9.89 -34.96
N PRO A 402 4.47 -9.47 -36.20
CA PRO A 402 5.68 -9.80 -36.98
C PRO A 402 6.95 -9.22 -36.36
N GLU A 403 6.92 -8.01 -35.78
CA GLU A 403 8.06 -7.35 -35.16
C GLU A 403 8.60 -8.15 -33.95
N GLU A 404 7.72 -8.70 -33.12
CA GLU A 404 8.08 -9.51 -31.94
C GLU A 404 8.75 -10.84 -32.33
N PHE A 405 8.36 -11.43 -33.46
CA PHE A 405 8.97 -12.66 -33.97
C PHE A 405 10.32 -12.41 -34.64
N GLU A 406 10.53 -11.27 -35.31
CA GLU A 406 11.84 -10.85 -35.80
C GLU A 406 12.84 -10.66 -34.66
N ASP A 407 12.43 -10.02 -33.57
CA ASP A 407 13.25 -9.83 -32.36
C ASP A 407 13.65 -11.17 -31.70
N LEU A 408 12.80 -12.19 -31.79
CA LEU A 408 13.10 -13.54 -31.30
C LEU A 408 14.01 -14.34 -32.25
N GLY A 409 14.30 -13.84 -33.47
CA GLY A 409 15.10 -14.52 -34.47
C GLY A 409 14.44 -15.77 -35.05
N ILE A 410 13.10 -15.85 -34.94
CA ILE A 410 12.30 -16.95 -35.47
C ILE A 410 11.81 -16.58 -36.86
N ASP A 411 12.50 -17.11 -37.87
CA ASP A 411 12.07 -16.98 -39.28
C ASP A 411 11.05 -18.06 -39.61
N PHE A 412 9.79 -17.65 -39.71
CA PHE A 412 8.75 -18.51 -40.31
C PHE A 412 8.87 -18.41 -41.82
N ALA A 413 9.83 -19.16 -42.40
CA ALA A 413 9.78 -19.42 -43.85
C ALA A 413 8.38 -19.94 -44.17
N GLU A 414 7.74 -19.33 -45.15
CA GLU A 414 6.48 -19.80 -45.76
C GLU A 414 6.70 -21.25 -46.24
N GLU A 415 6.50 -22.22 -45.35
CA GLU A 415 6.27 -23.58 -45.82
C GLU A 415 4.95 -23.52 -46.59
N GLU A 416 5.06 -23.74 -47.89
CA GLU A 416 3.90 -23.86 -48.80
C GLU A 416 2.79 -24.63 -48.11
N GLU A 417 1.58 -24.09 -48.14
CA GLU A 417 0.35 -24.75 -47.72
C GLU A 417 0.24 -26.07 -48.46
N ASP A 418 0.87 -27.14 -47.96
CA ASP A 418 0.45 -28.48 -48.27
C ASP A 418 -0.97 -28.60 -47.71
N ALA A 419 -1.91 -28.43 -48.64
CA ALA A 419 -3.34 -28.58 -48.44
C ALA A 419 -3.63 -30.05 -48.04
N TYR A 420 -3.33 -30.37 -46.77
CA TYR A 420 -4.02 -31.47 -46.12
C TYR A 420 -5.44 -30.97 -45.84
N GLU A 421 -6.34 -31.25 -46.82
CA GLU A 421 -7.76 -31.31 -46.54
C GLU A 421 -7.96 -32.23 -45.33
N VAL A 422 -7.92 -31.64 -44.12
CA VAL A 422 -8.52 -32.27 -42.95
C VAL A 422 -9.99 -32.42 -43.31
N GLN A 423 -10.41 -33.63 -43.69
CA GLN A 423 -11.80 -33.96 -43.73
C GLN A 423 -12.40 -33.55 -42.40
N GLU A 424 -13.06 -32.38 -42.39
CA GLU A 424 -13.91 -32.01 -41.26
C GLU A 424 -14.75 -33.23 -40.93
N PRO A 425 -14.81 -33.68 -39.66
CA PRO A 425 -15.70 -34.78 -39.30
C PRO A 425 -17.08 -34.39 -39.81
N ALA A 426 -17.59 -35.19 -40.72
CA ALA A 426 -18.78 -34.92 -41.53
C ALA A 426 -19.80 -34.16 -40.67
N ARG A 427 -20.10 -32.92 -41.07
CA ARG A 427 -21.18 -32.15 -40.44
C ARG A 427 -22.38 -33.06 -40.48
N ARG A 428 -22.82 -33.50 -39.28
CA ARG A 428 -24.08 -34.27 -39.18
C ARG A 428 -25.13 -33.39 -39.83
N ASP A 429 -25.68 -33.92 -40.94
CA ASP A 429 -26.72 -33.29 -41.70
C ASP A 429 -27.73 -32.59 -40.80
N GLU A 430 -27.97 -31.32 -41.05
CA GLU A 430 -28.96 -30.49 -40.34
C GLU A 430 -30.42 -30.98 -40.58
N ASN A 431 -30.60 -32.08 -41.23
CA ASN A 431 -31.89 -32.77 -41.45
C ASN A 431 -32.20 -33.83 -40.40
N LYS A 432 -31.95 -33.53 -39.11
CA LYS A 432 -32.61 -34.31 -38.03
C LYS A 432 -34.06 -33.94 -37.97
N VAL A 433 -34.91 -34.74 -38.68
CA VAL A 433 -36.36 -34.67 -38.55
C VAL A 433 -36.72 -34.85 -37.08
N GLY A 434 -37.30 -33.82 -36.47
CA GLY A 434 -37.75 -33.83 -35.07
C GLY A 434 -38.86 -34.87 -34.90
N ARG A 435 -38.95 -35.49 -33.71
CA ARG A 435 -39.97 -36.50 -33.41
C ARG A 435 -41.39 -36.07 -33.77
N ASN A 436 -41.70 -34.79 -33.77
CA ASN A 436 -43.04 -34.23 -34.05
C ASN A 436 -43.18 -33.66 -35.48
N ASP A 437 -42.12 -33.65 -36.27
CA ASP A 437 -42.16 -33.16 -37.67
C ASP A 437 -42.88 -34.13 -38.62
N PRO A 438 -43.34 -33.65 -39.78
CA PRO A 438 -43.92 -34.54 -40.80
C PRO A 438 -42.91 -35.62 -41.20
N CYS A 439 -43.36 -36.85 -41.29
CA CYS A 439 -42.49 -37.97 -41.68
C CYS A 439 -41.96 -37.80 -43.09
N PRO A 440 -40.65 -37.92 -43.35
CA PRO A 440 -40.07 -37.76 -44.69
C PRO A 440 -40.50 -38.85 -45.70
N CYS A 441 -41.16 -39.93 -45.22
CA CYS A 441 -41.72 -40.95 -46.12
C CYS A 441 -43.00 -40.49 -46.87
N GLY A 442 -43.47 -39.24 -46.65
CA GLY A 442 -44.65 -38.71 -47.34
C GLY A 442 -46.00 -39.18 -46.77
N SER A 443 -46.05 -39.93 -45.68
CA SER A 443 -47.28 -40.51 -45.11
C SER A 443 -48.21 -39.47 -44.43
N GLY A 444 -47.82 -38.21 -44.33
CA GLY A 444 -48.60 -37.19 -43.62
C GLY A 444 -48.65 -37.34 -42.08
N LYS A 445 -48.03 -38.37 -41.48
CA LYS A 445 -48.01 -38.65 -40.07
C LYS A 445 -46.77 -38.03 -39.45
N LYS A 446 -46.80 -37.71 -38.11
CA LYS A 446 -45.60 -37.28 -37.38
C LYS A 446 -44.55 -38.38 -37.38
N TYR A 447 -43.25 -38.02 -37.53
CA TYR A 447 -42.11 -38.95 -37.62
C TYR A 447 -42.10 -40.00 -36.49
N LYS A 448 -42.43 -39.61 -35.24
CA LYS A 448 -42.54 -40.54 -34.12
C LYS A 448 -43.69 -41.57 -34.19
N LYS A 449 -44.66 -41.33 -35.05
CA LYS A 449 -45.84 -42.22 -35.26
C LYS A 449 -45.81 -42.96 -36.62
N CYS A 450 -44.67 -42.91 -37.26
CA CYS A 450 -44.48 -43.53 -38.57
C CYS A 450 -43.17 -44.31 -38.67
N CYS A 451 -42.08 -43.70 -39.11
CA CYS A 451 -40.80 -44.35 -39.32
C CYS A 451 -39.87 -44.44 -38.13
N LEU A 452 -40.29 -43.93 -36.96
CA LEU A 452 -39.52 -44.01 -35.70
C LEU A 452 -40.07 -45.11 -34.77
N GLN A 453 -41.06 -45.93 -35.26
CA GLN A 453 -41.54 -47.11 -34.51
C GLN A 453 -40.65 -48.32 -34.75
#